data_9f28e70215cdb3774a0ea7e3989302b4
#
_entry.id   9f28e70215cdb3774a0ea7e3989302b4
#
_cell.length_a   1.000
_cell.length_b   1.000
_cell.length_c   1.000
_cell.angle_alpha   90.00
_cell.angle_beta   90.00
_cell.angle_gamma   90.00
#
_symmetry.space_group_name_H-M   'P 1'
#
loop_
_entity.id
_entity.type
_entity.pdbx_description
1 polymer ?
#
loop_
_entity_poly.entity_id
_entity_poly.type
_entity_poly.pdbx_seq_one_letter_code
_entity_poly.pdbx_strand_id
1 'polypeptide(L)'
;MAKPNPEEFFDLGVKSIEAKDYIQAKKYFEKACDLKYGGGCGNLGVLYQNGQGVEKDLTKAAYFYSKACDLKEGLGCFNLGALYYNGKGVEKDLIKAAYFYSKACDLKEGMGCGNLGVLYYNGDGVKRDSKKADQYFSKACKLGNQEACEALKEK
;
A
#
# COMPACT_ATOMS: atom_id res chain seq x y z
N MET A 1 -27.17 20.51 11.23
CA MET A 1 -26.79 19.10 10.99
C MET A 1 -25.28 18.92 11.02
N ALA A 2 -24.81 17.90 11.69
CA ALA A 2 -23.40 17.59 11.72
C ALA A 2 -22.93 17.16 10.32
N LYS A 3 -21.74 17.58 9.93
CA LYS A 3 -21.16 17.15 8.66
C LYS A 3 -20.78 15.66 8.74
N PRO A 4 -20.88 14.89 7.65
CA PRO A 4 -20.41 13.53 7.64
C PRO A 4 -18.94 13.46 8.07
N ASN A 5 -18.62 12.52 8.95
CA ASN A 5 -17.27 12.29 9.42
C ASN A 5 -16.68 11.06 8.68
N PRO A 6 -15.65 11.27 7.84
CA PRO A 6 -15.08 10.15 7.09
C PRO A 6 -14.51 9.05 7.98
N GLU A 7 -14.01 9.40 9.16
CA GLU A 7 -13.48 8.40 10.11
C GLU A 7 -14.59 7.48 10.61
N GLU A 8 -15.80 8.02 10.85
CA GLU A 8 -16.94 7.21 11.26
C GLU A 8 -17.32 6.20 10.16
N PHE A 9 -17.34 6.65 8.90
CA PHE A 9 -17.59 5.74 7.78
C PHE A 9 -16.52 4.67 7.68
N PHE A 10 -15.26 5.04 7.87
CA PHE A 10 -14.16 4.09 7.89
C PHE A 10 -14.38 3.02 8.98
N ASP A 11 -14.68 3.44 10.18
CA ASP A 11 -14.91 2.53 11.31
C ASP A 11 -16.09 1.58 11.05
N LEU A 12 -17.17 2.10 10.46
CA LEU A 12 -18.32 1.27 10.06
C LEU A 12 -17.92 0.26 8.98
N GLY A 13 -17.06 0.65 8.06
CA GLY A 13 -16.52 -0.24 7.05
C GLY A 13 -15.72 -1.37 7.66
N VAL A 14 -14.86 -1.06 8.64
CA VAL A 14 -14.07 -2.07 9.34
C VAL A 14 -14.98 -3.05 10.10
N LYS A 15 -16.00 -2.53 10.79
CA LYS A 15 -16.98 -3.40 11.47
C LYS A 15 -17.70 -4.30 10.49
N SER A 16 -18.01 -3.80 9.30
CA SER A 16 -18.66 -4.60 8.26
C SER A 16 -17.74 -5.72 7.77
N ILE A 17 -16.43 -5.46 7.66
CA ILE A 17 -15.44 -6.49 7.34
C ILE A 17 -15.43 -7.58 8.41
N GLU A 18 -15.42 -7.19 9.68
CA GLU A 18 -15.44 -8.15 10.80
C GLU A 18 -16.69 -9.03 10.77
N ALA A 19 -17.81 -8.46 10.34
CA ALA A 19 -19.06 -9.19 10.18
C ALA A 19 -19.14 -9.95 8.85
N LYS A 20 -18.11 -9.85 8.01
CA LYS A 20 -18.06 -10.45 6.66
C LYS A 20 -19.16 -9.93 5.74
N ASP A 21 -19.65 -8.73 6.01
CA ASP A 21 -20.60 -8.01 5.15
C ASP A 21 -19.81 -7.10 4.22
N TYR A 22 -19.24 -7.69 3.17
CA TYR A 22 -18.33 -6.96 2.27
C TYR A 22 -19.06 -5.95 1.39
N ILE A 23 -20.33 -6.21 1.07
CA ILE A 23 -21.14 -5.27 0.29
C ILE A 23 -21.33 -3.98 1.09
N GLN A 24 -21.64 -4.09 2.38
CA GLN A 24 -21.80 -2.93 3.24
C GLN A 24 -20.46 -2.24 3.50
N ALA A 25 -19.38 -3.04 3.68
CA ALA A 25 -18.03 -2.50 3.84
C ALA A 25 -17.65 -1.62 2.66
N LYS A 26 -17.91 -2.10 1.44
CA LYS A 26 -17.64 -1.34 0.21
C LYS A 26 -18.33 0.03 0.26
N LYS A 27 -19.63 0.06 0.62
CA LYS A 27 -20.39 1.30 0.68
C LYS A 27 -19.79 2.31 1.66
N TYR A 28 -19.39 1.85 2.84
CA TYR A 28 -18.79 2.72 3.84
C TYR A 28 -17.41 3.21 3.43
N PHE A 29 -16.57 2.32 2.88
CA PHE A 29 -15.25 2.74 2.41
C PHE A 29 -15.34 3.71 1.22
N GLU A 30 -16.33 3.53 0.33
CA GLU A 30 -16.57 4.49 -0.75
C GLU A 30 -16.88 5.87 -0.19
N LYS A 31 -17.75 5.96 0.82
CA LYS A 31 -18.10 7.23 1.45
C LYS A 31 -16.88 7.89 2.10
N ALA A 32 -16.08 7.09 2.82
CA ALA A 32 -14.86 7.59 3.44
C ALA A 32 -13.87 8.09 2.38
N CYS A 33 -13.68 7.32 1.31
CA CYS A 33 -12.77 7.69 0.23
C CYS A 33 -13.24 8.96 -0.50
N ASP A 34 -14.53 9.09 -0.75
CA ASP A 34 -15.10 10.29 -1.38
C ASP A 34 -14.86 11.55 -0.54
N LEU A 35 -14.77 11.39 0.78
CA LEU A 35 -14.44 12.46 1.70
C LEU A 35 -12.93 12.60 1.92
N LYS A 36 -12.13 11.99 1.05
CA LYS A 36 -10.66 12.07 1.04
C LYS A 36 -10.00 11.46 2.28
N TYR A 37 -10.60 10.43 2.83
CA TYR A 37 -9.99 9.66 3.91
C TYR A 37 -9.19 8.50 3.30
N GLY A 38 -7.86 8.58 3.38
CA GLY A 38 -6.97 7.65 2.69
C GLY A 38 -7.17 6.18 3.06
N GLY A 39 -7.45 5.90 4.34
CA GLY A 39 -7.72 4.54 4.78
C GLY A 39 -8.93 3.92 4.08
N GLY A 40 -9.96 4.72 3.81
CA GLY A 40 -11.13 4.26 3.05
C GLY A 40 -10.78 3.89 1.63
N CYS A 41 -9.98 4.73 0.97
CA CYS A 41 -9.53 4.44 -0.40
C CYS A 41 -8.68 3.17 -0.45
N GLY A 42 -7.76 3.02 0.50
CA GLY A 42 -6.88 1.85 0.57
C GLY A 42 -7.66 0.55 0.78
N ASN A 43 -8.60 0.57 1.73
CA ASN A 43 -9.42 -0.62 2.01
C ASN A 43 -10.36 -0.94 0.85
N LEU A 44 -10.86 0.08 0.16
CA LEU A 44 -11.65 -0.13 -1.05
C LEU A 44 -10.80 -0.83 -2.12
N GLY A 45 -9.55 -0.42 -2.28
CA GLY A 45 -8.61 -1.09 -3.17
C GLY A 45 -8.43 -2.56 -2.82
N VAL A 46 -8.34 -2.88 -1.53
CA VAL A 46 -8.20 -4.28 -1.08
C VAL A 46 -9.44 -5.10 -1.46
N LEU A 47 -10.64 -4.53 -1.31
CA LEU A 47 -11.88 -5.24 -1.69
C LEU A 47 -11.88 -5.57 -3.19
N TYR A 48 -11.48 -4.62 -4.03
CA TYR A 48 -11.38 -4.88 -5.48
C TYR A 48 -10.28 -5.89 -5.82
N GLN A 49 -9.16 -5.82 -5.12
CA GLN A 49 -8.07 -6.77 -5.36
C GLN A 49 -8.46 -8.20 -5.02
N ASN A 50 -9.24 -8.38 -3.94
CA ASN A 50 -9.64 -9.69 -3.45
C ASN A 50 -10.99 -10.17 -3.99
N GLY A 51 -11.74 -9.30 -4.66
CA GLY A 51 -13.08 -9.64 -5.12
C GLY A 51 -14.06 -9.86 -3.97
N GLN A 52 -14.01 -9.00 -2.95
CA GLN A 52 -14.87 -9.09 -1.77
C GLN A 52 -15.94 -8.00 -1.84
N GLY A 53 -17.21 -8.42 -1.95
CA GLY A 53 -18.34 -7.49 -2.09
C GLY A 53 -18.43 -6.82 -3.45
N VAL A 54 -17.49 -7.11 -4.33
CA VAL A 54 -17.40 -6.64 -5.72
C VAL A 54 -16.72 -7.71 -6.55
N GLU A 55 -16.88 -7.63 -7.85
CA GLU A 55 -16.09 -8.44 -8.77
C GLU A 55 -14.62 -8.02 -8.69
N LYS A 56 -13.72 -8.98 -8.63
CA LYS A 56 -12.28 -8.73 -8.61
C LYS A 56 -11.88 -7.88 -9.80
N ASP A 57 -11.18 -6.78 -9.53
CA ASP A 57 -10.75 -5.84 -10.56
C ASP A 57 -9.45 -5.18 -10.14
N LEU A 58 -8.32 -5.69 -10.67
CA LEU A 58 -7.01 -5.19 -10.30
C LEU A 58 -6.72 -3.79 -10.82
N THR A 59 -7.35 -3.40 -11.92
CA THR A 59 -7.24 -2.03 -12.45
C THR A 59 -7.87 -1.03 -11.48
N LYS A 60 -9.06 -1.36 -10.97
CA LYS A 60 -9.71 -0.52 -9.95
C LYS A 60 -8.95 -0.54 -8.64
N ALA A 61 -8.38 -1.69 -8.24
CA ALA A 61 -7.55 -1.74 -7.06
C ALA A 61 -6.38 -0.75 -7.17
N ALA A 62 -5.68 -0.76 -8.31
CA ALA A 62 -4.58 0.18 -8.55
C ALA A 62 -5.05 1.63 -8.46
N TYR A 63 -6.21 1.93 -9.02
CA TYR A 63 -6.78 3.28 -8.97
C TYR A 63 -7.00 3.74 -7.52
N PHE A 64 -7.62 2.90 -6.68
CA PHE A 64 -7.90 3.27 -5.29
C PHE A 64 -6.64 3.29 -4.43
N TYR A 65 -5.67 2.41 -4.68
CA TYR A 65 -4.37 2.50 -4.01
C TYR A 65 -3.65 3.80 -4.37
N SER A 66 -3.74 4.23 -5.63
CA SER A 66 -3.15 5.51 -6.06
C SER A 66 -3.79 6.67 -5.31
N LYS A 67 -5.11 6.68 -5.16
CA LYS A 67 -5.81 7.71 -4.37
C LYS A 67 -5.35 7.69 -2.92
N ALA A 68 -5.25 6.50 -2.33
CA ALA A 68 -4.79 6.35 -0.94
C ALA A 68 -3.36 6.88 -0.80
N CYS A 69 -2.50 6.56 -1.75
CA CYS A 69 -1.12 7.03 -1.74
C CYS A 69 -1.04 8.55 -1.82
N ASP A 70 -1.86 9.17 -2.69
CA ASP A 70 -1.93 10.62 -2.81
C ASP A 70 -2.41 11.28 -1.51
N LEU A 71 -3.20 10.57 -0.73
CA LEU A 71 -3.66 11.01 0.59
C LEU A 71 -2.70 10.61 1.72
N LYS A 72 -1.47 10.24 1.36
CA LYS A 72 -0.39 9.92 2.29
C LYS A 72 -0.65 8.67 3.14
N GLU A 73 -1.37 7.72 2.59
CA GLU A 73 -1.55 6.41 3.19
C GLU A 73 -0.44 5.49 2.72
N GLY A 74 0.53 5.21 3.61
CA GLY A 74 1.73 4.44 3.25
C GLY A 74 1.44 3.06 2.68
N LEU A 75 0.43 2.39 3.25
CA LEU A 75 0.07 1.05 2.77
C LEU A 75 -0.51 1.09 1.35
N GLY A 76 -1.23 2.17 1.00
CA GLY A 76 -1.69 2.38 -0.37
C GLY A 76 -0.54 2.51 -1.35
N CYS A 77 0.48 3.29 -0.98
CA CYS A 77 1.69 3.43 -1.79
C CYS A 77 2.40 2.09 -1.95
N PHE A 78 2.53 1.33 -0.87
CA PHE A 78 3.16 0.02 -0.88
C PHE A 78 2.41 -0.94 -1.81
N ASN A 79 1.09 -1.02 -1.66
CA ASN A 79 0.26 -1.92 -2.47
C ASN A 79 0.33 -1.56 -3.95
N LEU A 80 0.33 -0.25 -4.26
CA LEU A 80 0.48 0.20 -5.64
C LEU A 80 1.84 -0.20 -6.21
N GLY A 81 2.89 -0.01 -5.42
CA GLY A 81 4.24 -0.44 -5.81
C GLY A 81 4.29 -1.93 -6.13
N ALA A 82 3.63 -2.76 -5.31
CA ALA A 82 3.56 -4.20 -5.53
C ALA A 82 2.83 -4.56 -6.83
N LEU A 83 1.77 -3.84 -7.17
CA LEU A 83 1.06 -4.06 -8.44
C LEU A 83 1.96 -3.74 -9.64
N TYR A 84 2.71 -2.64 -9.58
CA TYR A 84 3.67 -2.31 -10.64
C TYR A 84 4.83 -3.31 -10.71
N TYR A 85 5.30 -3.79 -9.56
CA TYR A 85 6.37 -4.78 -9.52
C TYR A 85 5.94 -6.08 -10.21
N ASN A 86 4.71 -6.50 -9.99
CA ASN A 86 4.17 -7.76 -10.51
C ASN A 86 3.46 -7.63 -11.85
N GLY A 87 3.18 -6.42 -12.31
CA GLY A 87 2.42 -6.20 -13.53
C GLY A 87 0.97 -6.67 -13.40
N LYS A 88 0.32 -6.38 -12.28
CA LYS A 88 -1.07 -6.77 -12.01
C LYS A 88 -1.96 -5.55 -11.97
N GLY A 89 -2.95 -5.51 -12.87
CA GLY A 89 -3.86 -4.36 -12.99
C GLY A 89 -3.23 -3.13 -13.61
N VAL A 90 -1.94 -3.15 -13.78
CA VAL A 90 -1.13 -2.13 -14.45
C VAL A 90 -0.02 -2.84 -15.21
N GLU A 91 0.56 -2.17 -16.19
CA GLU A 91 1.73 -2.71 -16.89
C GLU A 91 2.92 -2.76 -15.93
N LYS A 92 3.66 -3.88 -15.95
CA LYS A 92 4.84 -4.05 -15.09
C LYS A 92 5.82 -2.90 -15.33
N ASP A 93 6.24 -2.26 -14.25
CA ASP A 93 7.16 -1.12 -14.32
C ASP A 93 7.97 -1.06 -13.03
N LEU A 94 9.21 -1.54 -13.09
CA LEU A 94 10.08 -1.59 -11.90
C LEU A 94 10.51 -0.21 -11.43
N ILE A 95 10.59 0.76 -12.34
CA ILE A 95 10.92 2.15 -11.98
C ILE A 95 9.78 2.73 -11.14
N LYS A 96 8.54 2.53 -11.57
CA LYS A 96 7.38 2.98 -10.79
C LYS A 96 7.25 2.22 -9.48
N ALA A 97 7.55 0.91 -9.47
CA ALA A 97 7.54 0.14 -8.23
C ALA A 97 8.50 0.75 -7.21
N ALA A 98 9.74 1.04 -7.63
CA ALA A 98 10.72 1.68 -6.75
C ALA A 98 10.23 3.04 -6.24
N TYR A 99 9.61 3.83 -7.12
CA TYR A 99 9.08 5.14 -6.76
C TYR A 99 8.00 5.03 -5.66
N PHE A 100 7.04 4.12 -5.83
CA PHE A 100 5.97 3.96 -4.84
C PHE A 100 6.44 3.31 -3.56
N TYR A 101 7.39 2.37 -3.61
CA TYR A 101 8.00 1.84 -2.39
C TYR A 101 8.76 2.94 -1.64
N SER A 102 9.43 3.85 -2.36
CA SER A 102 10.11 4.98 -1.74
C SER A 102 9.11 5.88 -1.01
N LYS A 103 7.97 6.19 -1.65
CA LYS A 103 6.91 6.98 -0.99
C LYS A 103 6.37 6.27 0.24
N ALA A 104 6.15 4.96 0.15
CA ALA A 104 5.69 4.18 1.30
C ALA A 104 6.72 4.25 2.43
N CYS A 105 7.99 4.12 2.11
CA CYS A 105 9.07 4.21 3.10
C CYS A 105 9.09 5.58 3.77
N ASP A 106 8.93 6.65 3.00
CA ASP A 106 8.87 8.02 3.54
C ASP A 106 7.69 8.18 4.50
N LEU A 107 6.62 7.43 4.29
CA LEU A 107 5.43 7.42 5.15
C LEU A 107 5.54 6.37 6.26
N LYS A 108 6.74 5.89 6.51
CA LYS A 108 7.07 4.96 7.61
C LYS A 108 6.43 3.57 7.46
N GLU A 109 6.18 3.16 6.22
CA GLU A 109 5.74 1.81 5.93
C GLU A 109 6.98 0.93 5.76
N GLY A 110 7.28 0.11 6.78
CA GLY A 110 8.50 -0.69 6.81
C GLY A 110 8.64 -1.68 5.65
N MET A 111 7.52 -2.21 5.16
CA MET A 111 7.55 -3.11 4.00
C MET A 111 8.01 -2.39 2.74
N GLY A 112 7.62 -1.11 2.60
CA GLY A 112 8.09 -0.29 1.48
C GLY A 112 9.60 -0.08 1.52
N CYS A 113 10.12 0.25 2.71
CA CYS A 113 11.56 0.41 2.89
C CYS A 113 12.30 -0.90 2.58
N GLY A 114 11.80 -2.03 3.07
CA GLY A 114 12.41 -3.33 2.84
C GLY A 114 12.42 -3.72 1.37
N ASN A 115 11.31 -3.55 0.70
CA ASN A 115 11.23 -3.88 -0.73
C ASN A 115 12.11 -2.95 -1.57
N LEU A 116 12.18 -1.66 -1.20
CA LEU A 116 13.08 -0.73 -1.87
C LEU A 116 14.54 -1.16 -1.69
N GLY A 117 14.90 -1.62 -0.49
CA GLY A 117 16.23 -2.16 -0.23
C GLY A 117 16.57 -3.33 -1.15
N VAL A 118 15.61 -4.24 -1.36
CA VAL A 118 15.79 -5.37 -2.28
C VAL A 118 16.02 -4.89 -3.71
N LEU A 119 15.25 -3.89 -4.15
CA LEU A 119 15.43 -3.33 -5.51
C LEU A 119 16.82 -2.73 -5.69
N TYR A 120 17.33 -2.01 -4.71
CA TYR A 120 18.69 -1.45 -4.77
C TYR A 120 19.76 -2.55 -4.72
N TYR A 121 19.52 -3.59 -3.93
CA TYR A 121 20.46 -4.71 -3.84
C TYR A 121 20.58 -5.42 -5.19
N ASN A 122 19.47 -5.61 -5.90
CA ASN A 122 19.42 -6.32 -7.16
C ASN A 122 19.64 -5.44 -8.39
N GLY A 123 19.45 -4.12 -8.26
CA GLY A 123 19.47 -3.22 -9.40
C GLY A 123 18.21 -3.32 -10.25
N ASP A 124 17.04 -3.49 -9.61
CA ASP A 124 15.74 -3.62 -10.29
C ASP A 124 15.01 -2.28 -10.25
N GLY A 125 14.86 -1.63 -11.41
CA GLY A 125 14.19 -0.34 -11.51
C GLY A 125 15.01 0.84 -10.96
N VAL A 126 16.16 0.54 -10.36
CA VAL A 126 17.11 1.51 -9.83
C VAL A 126 18.50 0.99 -10.11
N LYS A 127 19.49 1.88 -10.12
CA LYS A 127 20.88 1.45 -10.25
C LYS A 127 21.29 0.68 -8.99
N ARG A 128 21.89 -0.50 -9.18
CA ARG A 128 22.36 -1.32 -8.07
C ARG A 128 23.25 -0.51 -7.13
N ASP A 129 22.95 -0.57 -5.85
CA ASP A 129 23.69 0.14 -4.82
C ASP A 129 23.50 -0.56 -3.48
N SER A 130 24.50 -1.40 -3.12
CA SER A 130 24.41 -2.18 -1.87
C SER A 130 24.44 -1.31 -0.63
N LYS A 131 25.10 -0.16 -0.68
CA LYS A 131 25.12 0.78 0.45
C LYS A 131 23.74 1.37 0.69
N LYS A 132 23.05 1.79 -0.38
CA LYS A 132 21.66 2.27 -0.27
C LYS A 132 20.74 1.15 0.19
N ALA A 133 20.93 -0.07 -0.33
CA ALA A 133 20.15 -1.21 0.11
C ALA A 133 20.23 -1.37 1.63
N ASP A 134 21.43 -1.31 2.20
CA ASP A 134 21.63 -1.42 3.64
C ASP A 134 20.94 -0.29 4.41
N GLN A 135 20.98 0.93 3.88
CA GLN A 135 20.30 2.07 4.49
C GLN A 135 18.80 1.84 4.57
N TYR A 136 18.19 1.34 3.49
CA TYR A 136 16.76 1.04 3.47
C TYR A 136 16.39 -0.16 4.33
N PHE A 137 17.23 -1.21 4.37
CA PHE A 137 17.04 -2.32 5.29
C PHE A 137 17.10 -1.85 6.74
N SER A 138 18.03 -0.93 7.05
CA SER A 138 18.12 -0.37 8.41
C SER A 138 16.85 0.39 8.78
N LYS A 139 16.32 1.21 7.89
CA LYS A 139 15.05 1.91 8.11
C LYS A 139 13.90 0.92 8.31
N ALA A 140 13.82 -0.09 7.45
CA ALA A 140 12.77 -1.10 7.53
C ALA A 140 12.86 -1.86 8.86
N CYS A 141 14.07 -2.23 9.28
CA CYS A 141 14.30 -2.92 10.56
C CYS A 141 13.80 -2.08 11.72
N LYS A 142 14.13 -0.78 11.75
CA LYS A 142 13.67 0.13 12.80
C LYS A 142 12.16 0.27 12.83
N LEU A 143 11.51 0.10 11.68
CA LEU A 143 10.04 0.17 11.57
C LEU A 143 9.37 -1.19 11.82
N GLY A 144 10.13 -2.19 12.26
CA GLY A 144 9.59 -3.48 12.68
C GLY A 144 9.61 -4.57 11.62
N ASN A 145 10.25 -4.33 10.48
CA ASN A 145 10.38 -5.37 9.45
C ASN A 145 11.50 -6.34 9.83
N GLN A 146 11.12 -7.50 10.36
CA GLN A 146 12.06 -8.49 10.86
C GLN A 146 12.97 -9.06 9.77
N GLU A 147 12.43 -9.27 8.58
CA GLU A 147 13.22 -9.78 7.45
C GLU A 147 14.37 -8.84 7.11
N ALA A 148 14.12 -7.53 7.17
CA ALA A 148 15.15 -6.53 6.93
C ALA A 148 16.24 -6.56 8.01
N CYS A 149 15.86 -6.77 9.27
CA CYS A 149 16.81 -6.92 10.36
C CYS A 149 17.73 -8.12 10.11
N GLU A 150 17.15 -9.23 9.67
CA GLU A 150 17.90 -10.45 9.37
C GLU A 150 18.82 -10.27 8.16
N ALA A 151 18.37 -9.55 7.14
CA ALA A 151 19.19 -9.27 5.96
C ALA A 151 20.47 -8.52 6.33
N LEU A 152 20.39 -7.62 7.29
CA LEU A 152 21.56 -6.87 7.79
C LEU A 152 22.53 -7.76 8.54
N LYS A 153 22.04 -8.78 9.22
CA LYS A 153 22.89 -9.70 10.00
C LYS A 153 23.68 -10.68 9.12
N GLU A 154 23.24 -10.94 7.91
CA GLU A 154 23.87 -11.89 7.00
C GLU A 154 25.11 -11.32 6.30
N LYS A 155 25.55 -10.14 6.64
CA LYS A 155 26.69 -9.46 6.01
C LYS A 155 27.98 -9.61 6.77
#